data_00baca282744573412709cf5f93a92c2
#
_entry.id   00baca282744573412709cf5f93a92c2
#
_cell.length_a   1.000
_cell.length_b   1.000
_cell.length_c   1.000
_cell.angle_alpha   90.00
_cell.angle_beta   90.00
_cell.angle_gamma   90.00
#
_symmetry.space_group_name_H-M   'P 1'
#
loop_
_entity.id
_entity.type
_entity.pdbx_description
1 polymer ?
#
loop_
_entity_poly.entity_id
_entity_poly.type
_entity_poly.pdbx_seq_one_letter_code
_entity_poly.pdbx_strand_id
1 'polypeptide(L)'
;DLIITDCETQKDMKRLAGARSICLDAYGTDPDGKKYDLEIQRQEKGADPHRARYHSSVMDVENLHSGQEFKELPDTYTIFIIEKDFYGKGEPVYPIERINLATGKSFEDGEHILYVNGEYRGESNLGKLMHDFNCTSADDMNFELMADRTRYLKENPKGVSEMCRIMEDMRNESLKEGI
;
A
#
# COMPACT_ATOMS: atom_id res chain seq x y z
N ASP A 1 13.16 -8.71 -10.00
CA ASP A 1 12.70 -8.62 -8.60
C ASP A 1 12.77 -7.15 -8.18
N LEU A 2 11.68 -6.63 -7.61
CA LEU A 2 11.66 -5.29 -7.04
C LEU A 2 12.48 -5.29 -5.74
N ILE A 3 13.42 -4.37 -5.63
CA ILE A 3 14.22 -4.17 -4.43
C ILE A 3 13.83 -2.82 -3.85
N ILE A 4 13.37 -2.78 -2.61
CA ILE A 4 13.13 -1.55 -1.87
C ILE A 4 14.36 -1.27 -1.00
N THR A 5 14.97 -0.12 -1.18
CA THR A 5 16.20 0.28 -0.48
C THR A 5 15.93 1.06 0.80
N ASP A 6 14.79 1.71 0.88
CA ASP A 6 14.32 2.44 2.05
C ASP A 6 12.83 2.20 2.23
N CYS A 7 12.41 1.91 3.46
CA CYS A 7 11.01 1.63 3.78
C CYS A 7 10.66 2.20 5.15
N GLU A 8 9.63 3.03 5.18
CA GLU A 8 9.03 3.56 6.38
C GLU A 8 7.60 3.01 6.52
N THR A 9 7.23 2.54 7.71
CA THR A 9 5.85 2.17 8.02
C THR A 9 5.16 3.29 8.78
N GLN A 10 3.85 3.46 8.59
CA GLN A 10 3.04 4.52 9.20
C GLN A 10 3.64 5.91 8.96
N LYS A 11 4.00 6.19 7.70
CA LYS A 11 4.61 7.45 7.31
C LYS A 11 3.59 8.57 7.25
N ASP A 12 3.74 9.55 8.14
CA ASP A 12 2.98 10.80 8.06
C ASP A 12 3.52 11.70 6.95
N MET A 13 2.69 11.98 5.95
CA MET A 13 3.01 12.96 4.92
C MET A 13 2.68 14.37 5.40
N LYS A 14 3.62 15.32 5.17
CA LYS A 14 3.50 16.70 5.60
C LYS A 14 2.23 17.37 5.08
N ARG A 15 1.62 18.16 5.95
CA ARG A 15 0.43 18.92 5.62
C ARG A 15 0.82 20.19 4.87
N LEU A 16 0.26 20.41 3.70
CA LEU A 16 0.02 21.76 3.24
C LEU A 16 -0.97 22.42 4.21
N ALA A 17 -0.72 23.66 4.63
CA ALA A 17 -1.56 24.34 5.62
C ALA A 17 -3.05 24.25 5.22
N GLY A 18 -3.88 23.62 6.07
CA GLY A 18 -5.31 23.43 5.83
C GLY A 18 -5.69 22.22 4.96
N ALA A 19 -4.75 21.44 4.44
CA ALA A 19 -5.04 20.20 3.71
C ALA A 19 -5.25 19.00 4.65
N ARG A 20 -5.96 17.97 4.17
CA ARG A 20 -6.08 16.69 4.87
C ARG A 20 -4.72 15.99 4.86
N SER A 21 -4.22 15.61 6.04
CA SER A 21 -3.05 14.73 6.13
C SER A 21 -3.40 13.31 5.75
N ILE A 22 -2.40 12.58 5.30
CA ILE A 22 -2.47 11.13 5.15
C ILE A 22 -1.35 10.47 5.95
N CYS A 23 -1.62 9.28 6.47
CA CYS A 23 -0.62 8.38 6.99
C CYS A 23 -0.58 7.20 6.04
N LEU A 24 0.58 6.89 5.47
CA LEU A 24 0.79 5.77 4.56
C LEU A 24 1.13 4.53 5.37
N ASP A 25 0.50 3.38 5.07
CA ASP A 25 0.75 2.14 5.80
C ASP A 25 2.20 1.68 5.62
N ALA A 26 2.72 1.70 4.40
CA ALA A 26 4.14 1.53 4.12
C ALA A 26 4.57 2.39 2.92
N TYR A 27 5.67 3.12 3.08
CA TYR A 27 6.25 3.95 2.03
C TYR A 27 7.68 3.49 1.74
N GLY A 28 8.01 3.30 0.47
CA GLY A 28 9.32 2.81 0.08
C GLY A 28 9.92 3.53 -1.11
N THR A 29 11.23 3.38 -1.24
CA THR A 29 12.00 3.88 -2.39
C THR A 29 12.86 2.74 -2.94
N ASP A 30 12.90 2.59 -4.27
CA ASP A 30 13.80 1.64 -4.93
C ASP A 30 15.15 2.29 -5.32
N PRO A 31 16.12 1.50 -5.86
CA PRO A 31 17.42 2.03 -6.28
C PRO A 31 17.34 3.07 -7.40
N ASP A 32 16.29 3.07 -8.20
CA ASP A 32 16.06 4.03 -9.30
C ASP A 32 15.37 5.32 -8.80
N GLY A 33 15.04 5.39 -7.53
CA GLY A 33 14.40 6.54 -6.91
C GLY A 33 12.88 6.56 -7.02
N LYS A 34 12.25 5.52 -7.59
CA LYS A 34 10.80 5.39 -7.67
C LYS A 34 10.20 5.26 -6.28
N LYS A 35 8.99 5.77 -6.11
CA LYS A 35 8.30 5.83 -4.81
C LYS A 35 7.11 4.88 -4.79
N TYR A 36 6.96 4.20 -3.68
CA TYR A 36 5.94 3.19 -3.47
C TYR A 36 5.15 3.51 -2.21
N ASP A 37 3.84 3.63 -2.36
CA ASP A 37 2.87 3.69 -1.27
C ASP A 37 2.07 2.40 -1.27
N LEU A 38 2.14 1.63 -0.18
CA LEU A 38 1.43 0.38 -0.02
C LEU A 38 0.37 0.53 1.07
N GLU A 39 -0.89 0.37 0.67
CA GLU A 39 -2.07 0.48 1.52
C GLU A 39 -2.79 -0.86 1.63
N ILE A 40 -3.05 -1.34 2.85
CA ILE A 40 -3.80 -2.57 3.09
C ILE A 40 -5.19 -2.24 3.59
N GLN A 41 -6.22 -2.57 2.81
CA GLN A 41 -7.60 -2.18 3.08
C GLN A 41 -8.52 -3.39 3.22
N ARG A 42 -9.20 -3.51 4.37
CA ARG A 42 -10.22 -4.55 4.58
C ARG A 42 -11.56 -4.23 3.91
N GLN A 43 -11.84 -2.95 3.71
CA GLN A 43 -13.10 -2.48 3.13
C GLN A 43 -12.84 -1.70 1.85
N GLU A 44 -13.70 -1.90 0.85
CA GLU A 44 -13.66 -1.18 -0.43
C GLU A 44 -13.67 0.34 -0.26
N LYS A 45 -14.39 0.85 0.74
CA LYS A 45 -14.43 2.29 1.08
C LYS A 45 -13.05 2.89 1.34
N GLY A 46 -12.10 2.09 1.84
CA GLY A 46 -10.71 2.51 2.08
C GLY A 46 -9.90 2.67 0.79
N ALA A 47 -10.35 2.10 -0.34
CA ALA A 47 -9.66 2.10 -1.63
C ALA A 47 -10.41 2.95 -2.70
N ASP A 48 -11.12 4.00 -2.26
CA ASP A 48 -11.81 4.91 -3.18
C ASP A 48 -10.83 5.53 -4.20
N PRO A 49 -11.16 5.60 -5.50
CA PRO A 49 -10.30 6.18 -6.53
C PRO A 49 -9.85 7.61 -6.27
N HIS A 50 -10.66 8.43 -5.58
CA HIS A 50 -10.26 9.78 -5.20
C HIS A 50 -9.19 9.76 -4.09
N ARG A 51 -9.25 8.76 -3.18
CA ARG A 51 -8.21 8.55 -2.18
C ARG A 51 -6.90 8.16 -2.86
N ALA A 52 -6.91 7.22 -3.81
CA ALA A 52 -5.73 6.82 -4.57
C ALA A 52 -5.08 8.02 -5.25
N ARG A 53 -5.86 8.82 -5.98
CA ARG A 53 -5.39 10.06 -6.61
C ARG A 53 -4.82 11.05 -5.59
N TYR A 54 -5.43 11.17 -4.41
CA TYR A 54 -4.97 12.08 -3.37
C TYR A 54 -3.62 11.63 -2.81
N HIS A 55 -3.43 10.32 -2.57
CA HIS A 55 -2.17 9.74 -2.13
C HIS A 55 -1.04 10.02 -3.13
N SER A 56 -1.23 9.75 -4.43
CA SER A 56 -0.26 10.10 -5.48
C SER A 56 0.09 11.58 -5.46
N SER A 57 -0.92 12.46 -5.39
CA SER A 57 -0.70 13.91 -5.37
C SER A 57 0.10 14.38 -4.16
N VAL A 58 -0.08 13.76 -3.00
CA VAL A 58 0.68 14.08 -1.79
C VAL A 58 2.11 13.58 -1.91
N MET A 59 2.33 12.40 -2.50
CA MET A 59 3.67 11.90 -2.81
C MET A 59 4.41 12.86 -3.75
N ASP A 60 3.75 13.40 -4.78
CA ASP A 60 4.36 14.39 -5.69
C ASP A 60 4.79 15.64 -4.95
N VAL A 61 3.92 16.18 -4.09
CA VAL A 61 4.24 17.37 -3.28
C VAL A 61 5.41 17.14 -2.31
N GLU A 62 5.51 15.93 -1.75
CA GLU A 62 6.60 15.58 -0.82
C GLU A 62 7.93 15.39 -1.54
N ASN A 63 7.91 14.96 -2.81
CA ASN A 63 9.10 14.59 -3.56
C ASN A 63 9.60 15.67 -4.55
N LEU A 64 8.86 16.78 -4.74
CA LEU A 64 9.30 17.91 -5.56
C LEU A 64 9.53 19.15 -4.69
N HIS A 65 10.78 19.59 -4.62
CA HIS A 65 11.17 20.72 -3.80
C HIS A 65 11.22 22.03 -4.60
N SER A 66 11.19 23.16 -3.89
CA SER A 66 11.31 24.48 -4.52
C SER A 66 12.60 24.60 -5.33
N GLY A 67 12.48 25.00 -6.58
CA GLY A 67 13.60 25.15 -7.52
C GLY A 67 13.88 23.93 -8.40
N GLN A 68 13.22 22.80 -8.17
CA GLN A 68 13.29 21.64 -9.04
C GLN A 68 12.32 21.77 -10.23
N GLU A 69 12.66 21.13 -11.34
CA GLU A 69 11.81 21.07 -12.51
C GLU A 69 10.79 19.93 -12.37
N PHE A 70 9.57 20.08 -12.91
CA PHE A 70 8.53 19.04 -12.86
C PHE A 70 8.94 17.68 -13.43
N LYS A 71 9.86 17.66 -14.41
CA LYS A 71 10.41 16.41 -14.97
C LYS A 71 11.30 15.62 -13.99
N GLU A 72 11.66 16.22 -12.86
CA GLU A 72 12.43 15.56 -11.79
C GLU A 72 11.54 14.81 -10.80
N LEU A 73 10.20 14.88 -10.94
CA LEU A 73 9.30 14.02 -10.19
C LEU A 73 9.64 12.56 -10.45
N PRO A 74 9.80 11.76 -9.39
CA PRO A 74 9.99 10.31 -9.55
C PRO A 74 8.70 9.63 -10.02
N ASP A 75 8.83 8.47 -10.66
CA ASP A 75 7.67 7.59 -10.84
C ASP A 75 7.09 7.20 -9.48
N THR A 76 5.76 7.21 -9.36
CA THR A 76 5.04 6.90 -8.12
C THR A 76 4.10 5.71 -8.33
N TYR A 77 4.08 4.81 -7.34
CA TYR A 77 3.23 3.63 -7.32
C TYR A 77 2.35 3.66 -6.07
N THR A 78 1.06 3.90 -6.23
CA THR A 78 0.07 3.78 -5.15
C THR A 78 -0.60 2.41 -5.26
N ILE A 79 -0.34 1.52 -4.30
CA ILE A 79 -0.73 0.12 -4.34
C ILE A 79 -1.74 -0.16 -3.23
N PHE A 80 -2.98 -0.44 -3.60
CA PHE A 80 -4.02 -0.88 -2.67
C PHE A 80 -4.14 -2.40 -2.71
N ILE A 81 -3.83 -3.08 -1.60
CA ILE A 81 -4.18 -4.48 -1.38
C ILE A 81 -5.54 -4.51 -0.68
N ILE A 82 -6.57 -5.01 -1.35
CA ILE A 82 -7.94 -5.00 -0.85
C ILE A 82 -8.37 -6.42 -0.57
N GLU A 83 -8.94 -6.66 0.62
CA GLU A 83 -9.37 -8.00 1.05
C GLU A 83 -10.32 -8.66 0.04
N LYS A 84 -11.22 -7.88 -0.58
CA LYS A 84 -12.17 -8.29 -1.61
C LYS A 84 -11.68 -7.92 -3.02
N ASP A 85 -12.19 -8.63 -4.04
CA ASP A 85 -11.97 -8.23 -5.43
C ASP A 85 -12.75 -6.95 -5.76
N PHE A 86 -12.07 -5.79 -5.71
CA PHE A 86 -12.67 -4.47 -5.89
C PHE A 86 -13.45 -4.31 -7.20
N TYR A 87 -12.99 -4.92 -8.28
CA TYR A 87 -13.63 -4.86 -9.60
C TYR A 87 -14.46 -6.10 -9.95
N GLY A 88 -14.37 -7.18 -9.16
CA GLY A 88 -15.15 -8.40 -9.35
C GLY A 88 -14.87 -9.13 -10.67
N LYS A 89 -13.65 -9.05 -11.21
CA LYS A 89 -13.26 -9.68 -12.48
C LYS A 89 -12.32 -10.87 -12.31
N GLY A 90 -11.87 -11.15 -11.09
CA GLY A 90 -10.97 -12.27 -10.78
C GLY A 90 -9.52 -12.05 -11.20
N GLU A 91 -9.17 -10.86 -11.69
CA GLU A 91 -7.79 -10.55 -12.05
C GLU A 91 -6.91 -10.39 -10.79
N PRO A 92 -5.63 -10.77 -10.83
CA PRO A 92 -4.74 -10.64 -9.68
C PRO A 92 -4.42 -9.19 -9.32
N VAL A 93 -4.30 -8.33 -10.34
CA VAL A 93 -3.98 -6.90 -10.21
C VAL A 93 -4.72 -6.12 -11.28
N TYR A 94 -5.25 -4.98 -10.92
CA TYR A 94 -5.88 -4.01 -11.81
C TYR A 94 -5.00 -2.77 -11.88
N PRO A 95 -4.14 -2.64 -12.91
CA PRO A 95 -3.36 -1.42 -13.12
C PRO A 95 -4.27 -0.31 -13.68
N ILE A 96 -4.15 0.88 -13.11
CA ILE A 96 -4.85 2.09 -13.53
C ILE A 96 -3.84 3.09 -14.05
N GLU A 97 -4.02 3.51 -15.29
CA GLU A 97 -3.15 4.42 -16.01
C GLU A 97 -3.95 5.56 -16.64
N ARG A 98 -3.32 6.71 -16.83
CA ARG A 98 -3.92 7.80 -17.60
C ARG A 98 -3.72 7.58 -19.10
N ILE A 99 -4.77 7.83 -19.87
CA ILE A 99 -4.79 7.63 -21.31
C ILE A 99 -5.19 8.93 -22.01
N ASN A 100 -4.48 9.30 -23.06
CA ASN A 100 -4.90 10.33 -24.01
C ASN A 100 -6.06 9.77 -24.85
N LEU A 101 -7.27 10.20 -24.57
CA LEU A 101 -8.49 9.68 -25.23
C LEU A 101 -8.54 9.93 -26.74
N ALA A 102 -7.85 10.95 -27.25
CA ALA A 102 -7.82 11.25 -28.69
C ALA A 102 -6.91 10.29 -29.47
N THR A 103 -5.87 9.76 -28.81
CA THR A 103 -4.86 8.91 -29.47
C THR A 103 -4.89 7.46 -28.98
N GLY A 104 -5.55 7.18 -27.87
CA GLY A 104 -5.55 5.87 -27.20
C GLY A 104 -4.21 5.48 -26.56
N LYS A 105 -3.24 6.40 -26.47
CA LYS A 105 -1.91 6.12 -25.91
C LYS A 105 -1.85 6.50 -24.44
N SER A 106 -0.98 5.80 -23.68
CA SER A 106 -0.63 6.19 -22.30
C SER A 106 -0.16 7.65 -22.25
N PHE A 107 -0.47 8.33 -21.16
CA PHE A 107 -0.03 9.71 -20.92
C PHE A 107 1.43 9.78 -20.46
N GLU A 108 1.97 8.67 -19.94
CA GLU A 108 3.38 8.49 -19.55
C GLU A 108 3.86 9.56 -18.54
N ASP A 109 3.05 9.85 -17.54
CA ASP A 109 3.34 10.88 -16.53
C ASP A 109 4.03 10.32 -15.27
N GLY A 110 4.32 9.01 -15.24
CA GLY A 110 5.01 8.34 -14.13
C GLY A 110 4.13 8.04 -12.93
N GLU A 111 2.81 8.31 -12.96
CA GLU A 111 1.87 7.89 -11.93
C GLU A 111 1.27 6.53 -12.26
N HIS A 112 1.38 5.59 -11.30
CA HIS A 112 0.83 4.24 -11.40
C HIS A 112 -0.03 3.94 -10.18
N ILE A 113 -1.28 3.52 -10.39
CA ILE A 113 -2.17 3.08 -9.32
C ILE A 113 -2.49 1.61 -9.55
N LEU A 114 -2.28 0.77 -8.53
CA LEU A 114 -2.49 -0.67 -8.61
C LEU A 114 -3.51 -1.11 -7.57
N TYR A 115 -4.58 -1.78 -8.00
CA TYR A 115 -5.52 -2.46 -7.11
C TYR A 115 -5.20 -3.95 -7.11
N VAL A 116 -4.74 -4.47 -5.99
CA VAL A 116 -4.39 -5.88 -5.80
C VAL A 116 -5.56 -6.62 -5.18
N ASN A 117 -5.97 -7.69 -5.83
CA ASN A 117 -7.08 -8.53 -5.39
C ASN A 117 -6.65 -9.48 -4.26
N GLY A 118 -7.06 -9.20 -3.02
CA GLY A 118 -6.75 -10.03 -1.84
C GLY A 118 -7.46 -11.39 -1.83
N GLU A 119 -8.47 -11.61 -2.68
CA GLU A 119 -9.11 -12.93 -2.86
C GLU A 119 -8.40 -13.80 -3.90
N TYR A 120 -7.43 -13.26 -4.65
CA TYR A 120 -6.72 -14.03 -5.67
C TYR A 120 -5.91 -15.19 -5.06
N ARG A 121 -6.06 -16.40 -5.61
CA ARG A 121 -5.44 -17.66 -5.13
C ARG A 121 -4.75 -18.44 -6.26
N GLY A 122 -4.22 -17.76 -7.26
CA GLY A 122 -3.44 -18.41 -8.33
C GLY A 122 -2.08 -18.93 -7.85
N GLU A 123 -1.45 -19.76 -8.68
CA GLU A 123 -0.16 -20.41 -8.38
C GLU A 123 1.05 -19.44 -8.34
N SER A 124 0.86 -18.18 -8.73
CA SER A 124 1.91 -17.17 -8.72
C SER A 124 2.33 -16.79 -7.29
N ASN A 125 3.51 -16.16 -7.16
CA ASN A 125 3.96 -15.63 -5.87
C ASN A 125 2.95 -14.64 -5.27
N LEU A 126 2.25 -13.87 -6.10
CA LEU A 126 1.19 -12.97 -5.63
C LEU A 126 0.01 -13.76 -5.03
N GLY A 127 -0.44 -14.82 -5.68
CA GLY A 127 -1.51 -15.67 -5.15
C GLY A 127 -1.13 -16.32 -3.82
N LYS A 128 0.11 -16.77 -3.68
CA LYS A 128 0.67 -17.29 -2.42
C LYS A 128 0.74 -16.20 -1.33
N LEU A 129 1.14 -14.98 -1.70
CA LEU A 129 1.18 -13.85 -0.77
C LEU A 129 -0.23 -13.47 -0.28
N MET A 130 -1.22 -13.41 -1.20
CA MET A 130 -2.61 -13.13 -0.84
C MET A 130 -3.22 -14.26 0.00
N HIS A 131 -2.80 -15.51 -0.21
CA HIS A 131 -3.13 -16.62 0.68
C HIS A 131 -2.60 -16.35 2.09
N ASP A 132 -1.33 -16.02 2.22
CA ASP A 132 -0.66 -15.84 3.51
C ASP A 132 -1.23 -14.65 4.31
N PHE A 133 -1.63 -13.56 3.66
CA PHE A 133 -2.34 -12.45 4.31
C PHE A 133 -3.67 -12.87 4.96
N ASN A 134 -4.29 -13.94 4.46
CA ASN A 134 -5.53 -14.48 5.00
C ASN A 134 -5.30 -15.70 5.94
N CYS A 135 -4.06 -16.17 6.09
CA CYS A 135 -3.75 -17.29 6.96
C CYS A 135 -3.82 -16.91 8.43
N THR A 136 -4.42 -17.79 9.22
CA THR A 136 -4.42 -17.69 10.68
C THR A 136 -3.34 -18.55 11.35
N SER A 137 -2.85 -19.58 10.65
CA SER A 137 -1.80 -20.50 11.10
C SER A 137 -0.50 -20.23 10.34
N ALA A 138 0.61 -20.10 11.06
CA ALA A 138 1.93 -19.93 10.46
C ALA A 138 2.36 -21.14 9.64
N ASP A 139 1.92 -22.35 10.01
CA ASP A 139 2.30 -23.60 9.33
C ASP A 139 1.64 -23.75 7.95
N ASP A 140 0.57 -23.00 7.69
CA ASP A 140 -0.12 -22.98 6.40
C ASP A 140 0.39 -21.90 5.45
N MET A 141 1.36 -21.07 5.89
CA MET A 141 1.91 -19.98 5.08
C MET A 141 2.96 -20.47 4.09
N ASN A 142 3.00 -19.83 2.92
CA ASN A 142 3.95 -20.11 1.85
C ASN A 142 5.31 -19.42 2.03
N PHE A 143 5.31 -18.24 2.67
CA PHE A 143 6.51 -17.43 2.88
C PHE A 143 7.00 -17.55 4.32
N GLU A 144 8.19 -18.15 4.50
CA GLU A 144 8.79 -18.40 5.81
C GLU A 144 8.93 -17.12 6.65
N LEU A 145 9.29 -16.00 6.02
CA LEU A 145 9.40 -14.71 6.71
C LEU A 145 8.08 -14.30 7.37
N MET A 146 6.95 -14.52 6.70
CA MET A 146 5.62 -14.23 7.23
C MET A 146 5.22 -15.24 8.30
N ALA A 147 5.53 -16.52 8.08
CA ALA A 147 5.31 -17.58 9.04
C ALA A 147 6.07 -17.32 10.35
N ASP A 148 7.36 -16.99 10.29
CA ASP A 148 8.18 -16.66 11.45
C ASP A 148 7.66 -15.43 12.20
N ARG A 149 7.28 -14.39 11.49
CA ARG A 149 6.71 -13.20 12.14
C ARG A 149 5.37 -13.53 12.81
N THR A 150 4.55 -14.37 12.19
CA THR A 150 3.27 -14.83 12.76
C THR A 150 3.49 -15.68 14.00
N ARG A 151 4.43 -16.62 13.99
CA ARG A 151 4.83 -17.40 15.17
C ARG A 151 5.32 -16.50 16.29
N TYR A 152 6.21 -15.56 15.98
CA TYR A 152 6.71 -14.60 16.96
C TYR A 152 5.58 -13.81 17.63
N LEU A 153 4.66 -13.25 16.85
CA LEU A 153 3.56 -12.43 17.37
C LEU A 153 2.53 -13.22 18.17
N LYS A 154 2.35 -14.51 17.87
CA LYS A 154 1.34 -15.37 18.54
C LYS A 154 1.87 -16.20 19.68
N GLU A 155 3.11 -16.63 19.62
CA GLU A 155 3.67 -17.64 20.52
C GLU A 155 4.76 -17.09 21.46
N ASN A 156 5.48 -16.04 21.02
CA ASN A 156 6.51 -15.42 21.85
C ASN A 156 5.88 -14.40 22.83
N PRO A 157 6.17 -14.45 24.15
CA PRO A 157 5.58 -13.52 25.11
C PRO A 157 5.81 -12.04 24.81
N LYS A 158 6.98 -11.70 24.22
CA LYS A 158 7.28 -10.33 23.78
C LYS A 158 6.45 -9.96 22.54
N GLY A 159 6.34 -10.88 21.59
CA GLY A 159 5.53 -10.71 20.38
C GLY A 159 4.05 -10.55 20.70
N VAL A 160 3.50 -11.34 21.61
CA VAL A 160 2.11 -11.20 22.09
C VAL A 160 1.89 -9.82 22.73
N SER A 161 2.83 -9.35 23.55
CA SER A 161 2.74 -8.00 24.14
C SER A 161 2.83 -6.90 23.09
N GLU A 162 3.68 -7.06 22.06
CA GLU A 162 3.77 -6.15 20.92
C GLU A 162 2.46 -6.10 20.13
N MET A 163 1.88 -7.26 19.85
CA MET A 163 0.58 -7.35 19.16
C MET A 163 -0.54 -6.66 19.95
N CYS A 164 -0.62 -6.88 21.26
CA CYS A 164 -1.61 -6.23 22.10
C CYS A 164 -1.50 -4.70 22.05
N ARG A 165 -0.26 -4.17 22.09
CA ARG A 165 -0.03 -2.72 21.98
C ARG A 165 -0.45 -2.18 20.62
N ILE A 166 -0.09 -2.87 19.52
CA ILE A 166 -0.51 -2.48 18.17
C ILE A 166 -2.04 -2.43 18.07
N MET A 167 -2.74 -3.43 18.61
CA MET A 167 -4.21 -3.47 18.60
C MET A 167 -4.83 -2.36 19.43
N GLU A 168 -4.23 -1.98 20.56
CA GLU A 168 -4.68 -0.86 21.39
C GLU A 168 -4.48 0.48 20.66
N ASP A 169 -3.33 0.66 19.99
CA ASP A 169 -3.04 1.87 19.21
C ASP A 169 -4.03 2.01 18.05
N MET A 170 -4.27 0.97 17.28
CA MET A 170 -5.26 0.95 16.19
C MET A 170 -6.69 1.27 16.70
N ARG A 171 -7.08 0.71 17.85
CA ARG A 171 -8.37 1.01 18.46
C ARG A 171 -8.48 2.48 18.87
N ASN A 172 -7.42 3.04 19.45
CA ASN A 172 -7.39 4.43 19.89
C ASN A 172 -7.43 5.41 18.70
N GLU A 173 -6.79 5.06 17.58
CA GLU A 173 -6.86 5.82 16.35
C GLU A 173 -8.26 5.80 15.74
N SER A 174 -8.88 4.63 15.61
CA SER A 174 -10.29 4.51 15.16
C SER A 174 -11.24 5.36 15.97
N LEU A 175 -11.06 5.41 17.30
CA LEU A 175 -11.88 6.24 18.19
C LEU A 175 -11.66 7.75 17.97
N LYS A 176 -10.45 8.18 17.60
CA LYS A 176 -10.15 9.59 17.29
C LYS A 176 -10.70 10.02 15.93
N GLU A 177 -10.78 9.11 14.98
CA GLU A 177 -11.32 9.35 13.65
C GLU A 177 -12.86 9.31 13.60
N GLY A 178 -13.52 8.94 14.68
CA GLY A 178 -14.98 8.94 14.80
C GLY A 178 -15.67 7.84 14.00
N ILE A 179 -15.00 6.72 13.82
CA ILE A 179 -15.55 5.51 13.16
C ILE A 179 -16.01 4.51 14.23
#